data_fc919928258bb72470cf1b7b28171438
#
_entry.id   fc919928258bb72470cf1b7b28171438
#
_cell.length_a   1.000
_cell.length_b   1.000
_cell.length_c   1.000
_cell.angle_alpha   90.00
_cell.angle_beta   90.00
_cell.angle_gamma   90.00
#
_symmetry.space_group_name_H-M   'P 1'
#
loop_
_entity.id
_entity.type
_entity.pdbx_description
1 polymer ?
#
loop_
_entity_poly.entity_id
_entity_poly.type
_entity_poly.pdbx_seq_one_letter_code
_entity_poly.pdbx_strand_id
1 'polypeptide(L)'
;MASTANPPSENPTAHSHLRLGVDLGGTKIAAAVLGDYGRVVEERRLPNPGNYADVLVAVRDLCDGLVDRSVAIGMGIPGSISPTTGLVRNCNSTFINGRDFSADLAQATGRQVRVANDANCFALSEAFDGAAAASPSVFGVIIGTGVGGGLVIGGELVHGAGGVAGEWGHIPLPWAEDGERKAQRCWCGQRDCMELWASGPALETDYGEGVRAPEIIDRARAGQAAAEAALDRYVSRLGRGLAVICNLFDPHAIVLGGGMSNVDELYERLPAAMKPYLFTDKPANKIVRNKHGDASGVRGAAWLWPR
;
A
#
# COMPACT_ATOMS: atom_id res chain seq x y z
N MET A 1 18.89 -15.19 -57.78
CA MET A 1 18.05 -13.96 -57.55
C MET A 1 17.40 -14.15 -56.20
N ALA A 2 17.93 -13.52 -55.17
CA ALA A 2 17.43 -13.62 -53.82
C ALA A 2 16.46 -12.45 -53.57
N SER A 3 15.23 -12.79 -53.25
CA SER A 3 14.17 -11.81 -52.89
C SER A 3 14.39 -11.36 -51.46
N THR A 4 14.72 -10.10 -51.26
CA THR A 4 14.77 -9.44 -49.98
C THR A 4 13.34 -9.06 -49.54
N ALA A 5 12.78 -9.83 -48.60
CA ALA A 5 11.55 -9.46 -47.94
C ALA A 5 11.83 -8.32 -46.94
N ASN A 6 11.19 -7.18 -47.14
CA ASN A 6 11.17 -6.09 -46.17
C ASN A 6 10.48 -6.55 -44.87
N PRO A 7 10.97 -6.14 -43.68
CA PRO A 7 10.25 -6.38 -42.44
C PRO A 7 8.93 -5.60 -42.45
N PRO A 8 7.86 -6.13 -41.81
CA PRO A 8 6.58 -5.45 -41.77
C PRO A 8 6.72 -4.10 -41.03
N SER A 9 6.21 -3.06 -41.66
CA SER A 9 6.09 -1.72 -41.08
C SER A 9 5.26 -1.80 -39.78
N GLU A 10 5.82 -1.40 -38.67
CA GLU A 10 5.09 -1.17 -37.42
C GLU A 10 3.95 -0.19 -37.70
N ASN A 11 2.73 -0.65 -37.50
CA ASN A 11 1.51 0.14 -37.68
C ASN A 11 1.34 1.02 -36.41
N PRO A 12 1.42 2.37 -36.46
CA PRO A 12 1.44 3.22 -35.28
C PRO A 12 0.05 3.58 -34.74
N THR A 13 -0.94 2.69 -34.86
CA THR A 13 -2.31 2.89 -34.36
C THR A 13 -2.75 1.83 -33.33
N ALA A 14 -1.83 1.33 -32.50
CA ALA A 14 -2.23 0.77 -31.22
C ALA A 14 -2.51 1.94 -30.27
N HIS A 15 -3.79 2.26 -30.04
CA HIS A 15 -4.17 3.20 -28.99
C HIS A 15 -3.60 2.70 -27.68
N SER A 16 -2.49 3.30 -27.22
CA SER A 16 -1.91 3.04 -25.90
C SER A 16 -3.00 3.36 -24.88
N HIS A 17 -3.46 2.37 -24.12
CA HIS A 17 -4.46 2.56 -23.07
C HIS A 17 -3.79 3.29 -21.92
N LEU A 18 -3.83 4.63 -21.95
CA LEU A 18 -3.32 5.47 -20.89
C LEU A 18 -4.19 5.34 -19.65
N ARG A 19 -3.54 5.27 -18.49
CA ARG A 19 -4.16 5.26 -17.17
C ARG A 19 -3.59 6.41 -16.35
N LEU A 20 -4.45 7.13 -15.68
CA LEU A 20 -4.06 8.23 -14.81
C LEU A 20 -4.29 7.83 -13.35
N GLY A 21 -3.22 7.79 -12.59
CA GLY A 21 -3.24 7.62 -11.14
C GLY A 21 -2.86 8.90 -10.44
N VAL A 22 -3.52 9.15 -9.32
CA VAL A 22 -3.21 10.26 -8.41
C VAL A 22 -3.12 9.71 -7.00
N ASP A 23 -2.13 10.13 -6.23
CA ASP A 23 -1.95 9.77 -4.82
C ASP A 23 -1.96 11.03 -3.96
N LEU A 24 -2.92 11.13 -3.05
CA LEU A 24 -3.08 12.23 -2.12
C LEU A 24 -2.39 11.92 -0.81
N GLY A 25 -1.12 12.26 -0.69
CA GLY A 25 -0.41 12.18 0.58
C GLY A 25 -0.63 13.39 1.49
N GLY A 26 -0.22 13.28 2.74
CA GLY A 26 -0.36 14.37 3.72
C GLY A 26 0.39 15.65 3.35
N THR A 27 1.53 15.56 2.68
CA THR A 27 2.41 16.69 2.34
C THR A 27 2.53 16.95 0.84
N LYS A 28 2.22 15.97 0.00
CA LYS A 28 2.37 16.03 -1.46
C LYS A 28 1.21 15.35 -2.16
N ILE A 29 0.92 15.78 -3.37
CA ILE A 29 0.06 15.09 -4.34
C ILE A 29 0.97 14.61 -5.47
N ALA A 30 0.89 13.34 -5.83
CA ALA A 30 1.60 12.77 -6.96
C ALA A 30 0.61 12.30 -8.01
N ALA A 31 0.92 12.51 -9.29
CA ALA A 31 0.15 11.96 -10.39
C ALA A 31 1.07 11.30 -11.41
N ALA A 32 0.64 10.16 -11.97
CA ALA A 32 1.38 9.45 -12.99
C ALA A 32 0.46 8.96 -14.09
N VAL A 33 0.92 9.10 -15.32
CA VAL A 33 0.31 8.49 -16.50
C VAL A 33 1.05 7.21 -16.82
N LEU A 34 0.32 6.09 -16.80
CA LEU A 34 0.83 4.79 -17.19
C LEU A 34 0.33 4.43 -18.59
N GLY A 35 1.23 3.97 -19.43
CA GLY A 35 0.96 3.32 -20.70
C GLY A 35 0.86 1.80 -20.54
N ASP A 36 1.03 1.11 -21.65
CA ASP A 36 1.00 -0.35 -21.71
C ASP A 36 2.00 -0.98 -20.75
N TYR A 37 1.60 -2.08 -20.13
CA TYR A 37 2.39 -2.86 -19.15
C TYR A 37 2.87 -2.05 -17.93
N GLY A 38 2.19 -0.94 -17.61
CA GLY A 38 2.56 -0.10 -16.48
C GLY A 38 3.78 0.80 -16.73
N ARG A 39 4.21 0.99 -17.97
CA ARG A 39 5.30 1.93 -18.31
C ARG A 39 4.89 3.34 -17.91
N VAL A 40 5.68 4.01 -17.07
CA VAL A 40 5.46 5.42 -16.73
C VAL A 40 5.74 6.26 -17.97
N VAL A 41 4.72 6.99 -18.43
CA VAL A 41 4.79 7.93 -19.54
C VAL A 41 5.20 9.31 -19.04
N GLU A 42 4.53 9.76 -17.97
CA GLU A 42 4.81 11.03 -17.32
C GLU A 42 4.44 10.94 -15.83
N GLU A 43 5.18 11.65 -15.01
CA GLU A 43 4.92 11.78 -13.57
C GLU A 43 5.13 13.22 -13.14
N ARG A 44 4.24 13.73 -12.29
CA ARG A 44 4.36 15.05 -11.66
C ARG A 44 4.00 15.00 -10.19
N ARG A 45 4.61 15.89 -9.42
CA ARG A 45 4.34 16.04 -7.99
C ARG A 45 4.20 17.51 -7.64
N LEU A 46 3.32 17.80 -6.69
CA LEU A 46 3.14 19.14 -6.13
C LEU A 46 2.90 19.06 -4.62
N PRO A 47 3.15 20.12 -3.86
CA PRO A 47 2.80 20.18 -2.45
C PRO A 47 1.28 20.03 -2.26
N ASN A 48 0.87 19.33 -1.17
CA ASN A 48 -0.54 19.30 -0.78
C ASN A 48 -0.93 20.66 -0.20
N PRO A 49 -1.95 21.36 -0.74
CA PRO A 49 -2.39 22.68 -0.23
C PRO A 49 -2.97 22.63 1.18
N GLY A 50 -3.36 21.46 1.70
CA GLY A 50 -3.82 21.28 3.06
C GLY A 50 -5.26 21.73 3.33
N ASN A 51 -6.03 22.07 2.31
CA ASN A 51 -7.45 22.38 2.43
C ASN A 51 -8.26 21.80 1.26
N TYR A 52 -9.56 21.63 1.48
CA TYR A 52 -10.42 20.88 0.58
C TYR A 52 -10.54 21.51 -0.82
N ALA A 53 -10.86 22.81 -0.89
CA ALA A 53 -11.12 23.50 -2.15
C ALA A 53 -9.88 23.54 -3.05
N ASP A 54 -8.74 23.87 -2.46
CA ASP A 54 -7.49 23.99 -3.21
C ASP A 54 -6.95 22.61 -3.66
N VAL A 55 -7.23 21.53 -2.90
CA VAL A 55 -6.89 20.16 -3.34
C VAL A 55 -7.67 19.78 -4.60
N LEU A 56 -8.98 20.08 -4.69
CA LEU A 56 -9.76 19.79 -5.90
C LEU A 56 -9.20 20.55 -7.12
N VAL A 57 -8.86 21.82 -6.94
CA VAL A 57 -8.23 22.65 -7.99
C VAL A 57 -6.87 22.10 -8.37
N ALA A 58 -6.02 21.80 -7.40
CA ALA A 58 -4.67 21.29 -7.63
C ALA A 58 -4.68 19.95 -8.38
N VAL A 59 -5.57 19.03 -8.01
CA VAL A 59 -5.71 17.74 -8.72
C VAL A 59 -6.22 17.95 -10.13
N ARG A 60 -7.21 18.83 -10.35
CA ARG A 60 -7.70 19.16 -11.70
C ARG A 60 -6.58 19.67 -12.60
N ASP A 61 -5.87 20.70 -12.14
CA ASP A 61 -4.82 21.38 -12.92
C ASP A 61 -3.64 20.44 -13.19
N LEU A 62 -3.30 19.58 -12.22
CA LEU A 62 -2.29 18.54 -12.36
C LEU A 62 -2.68 17.52 -13.43
N CYS A 63 -3.92 17.02 -13.40
CA CYS A 63 -4.41 16.01 -14.36
C CYS A 63 -4.56 16.59 -15.76
N ASP A 64 -5.08 17.82 -15.90
CA ASP A 64 -5.24 18.51 -17.20
C ASP A 64 -3.88 18.83 -17.85
N GLY A 65 -2.85 19.03 -17.06
CA GLY A 65 -1.49 19.21 -17.56
C GLY A 65 -0.77 17.92 -17.98
N LEU A 66 -1.34 16.73 -17.69
CA LEU A 66 -0.69 15.44 -17.95
C LEU A 66 -1.31 14.68 -19.12
N VAL A 67 -2.65 14.67 -19.23
CA VAL A 67 -3.35 13.80 -20.19
C VAL A 67 -4.74 14.34 -20.54
N ASP A 68 -5.26 13.97 -21.71
CA ASP A 68 -6.59 14.35 -22.17
C ASP A 68 -7.70 14.00 -21.16
N ARG A 69 -8.76 14.81 -21.11
CA ARG A 69 -9.88 14.66 -20.15
C ARG A 69 -10.71 13.40 -20.34
N SER A 70 -10.59 12.70 -21.44
CA SER A 70 -11.24 11.41 -21.66
C SER A 70 -10.66 10.29 -20.77
N VAL A 71 -9.45 10.46 -20.25
CA VAL A 71 -8.81 9.49 -19.36
C VAL A 71 -9.35 9.65 -17.93
N ALA A 72 -9.93 8.59 -17.40
CA ALA A 72 -10.46 8.53 -16.05
C ALA A 72 -9.36 8.60 -14.98
N ILE A 73 -9.69 9.11 -13.80
CA ILE A 73 -8.78 9.24 -12.66
C ILE A 73 -8.97 8.05 -11.71
N GLY A 74 -7.87 7.37 -11.38
CA GLY A 74 -7.78 6.57 -10.16
C GLY A 74 -7.10 7.39 -9.07
N MET A 75 -7.65 7.38 -7.84
CA MET A 75 -7.19 8.22 -6.73
C MET A 75 -6.90 7.39 -5.48
N GLY A 76 -5.66 7.45 -5.00
CA GLY A 76 -5.27 6.93 -3.68
C GLY A 76 -5.43 7.99 -2.61
N ILE A 77 -5.98 7.63 -1.45
CA ILE A 77 -6.12 8.51 -0.28
C ILE A 77 -5.72 7.78 0.99
N PRO A 78 -5.20 8.47 2.02
CA PRO A 78 -4.88 7.85 3.30
C PRO A 78 -6.12 7.72 4.20
N GLY A 79 -7.15 7.07 3.70
CA GLY A 79 -8.46 6.87 4.33
C GLY A 79 -9.31 5.93 3.50
N SER A 80 -10.59 5.80 3.82
CA SER A 80 -11.52 4.91 3.10
C SER A 80 -12.82 5.62 2.73
N ILE A 81 -13.50 5.11 1.70
CA ILE A 81 -14.86 5.53 1.33
C ILE A 81 -15.85 4.61 2.03
N SER A 82 -16.82 5.20 2.72
CA SER A 82 -17.92 4.43 3.29
C SER A 82 -18.85 3.90 2.19
N PRO A 83 -19.04 2.60 2.02
CA PRO A 83 -19.93 2.08 1.00
C PRO A 83 -21.41 2.43 1.23
N THR A 84 -21.77 2.80 2.47
CA THR A 84 -23.15 3.18 2.82
C THR A 84 -23.47 4.62 2.51
N THR A 85 -22.50 5.55 2.72
CA THR A 85 -22.74 6.99 2.58
C THR A 85 -22.02 7.63 1.41
N GLY A 86 -21.03 6.96 0.80
CA GLY A 86 -20.14 7.53 -0.21
C GLY A 86 -19.08 8.49 0.33
N LEU A 87 -19.13 8.79 1.64
CA LEU A 87 -18.27 9.79 2.26
C LEU A 87 -16.92 9.23 2.69
N VAL A 88 -15.88 10.05 2.62
CA VAL A 88 -14.54 9.73 3.15
C VAL A 88 -14.60 9.64 4.67
N ARG A 89 -13.87 8.64 5.21
CA ARG A 89 -13.68 8.44 6.65
C ARG A 89 -12.27 7.98 6.97
N ASN A 90 -11.88 8.12 8.23
CA ASN A 90 -10.60 7.65 8.77
C ASN A 90 -9.38 8.18 7.99
N CYS A 91 -9.49 9.36 7.40
CA CYS A 91 -8.41 9.94 6.62
C CYS A 91 -7.53 10.82 7.50
N ASN A 92 -6.20 10.63 7.38
CA ASN A 92 -5.20 11.46 8.05
C ASN A 92 -5.22 12.91 7.52
N SER A 93 -5.56 13.10 6.23
CA SER A 93 -5.89 14.41 5.67
C SER A 93 -7.31 14.80 6.09
N THR A 94 -7.47 15.24 7.34
CA THR A 94 -8.77 15.36 8.02
C THR A 94 -9.77 16.28 7.31
N PHE A 95 -9.30 17.22 6.48
CA PHE A 95 -10.13 18.16 5.72
C PHE A 95 -11.01 17.50 4.65
N ILE A 96 -10.73 16.23 4.25
CA ILE A 96 -11.57 15.47 3.33
C ILE A 96 -12.57 14.54 4.04
N ASN A 97 -12.46 14.32 5.35
CA ASN A 97 -13.39 13.48 6.10
C ASN A 97 -14.81 14.04 6.05
N GLY A 98 -15.79 13.16 5.86
CA GLY A 98 -17.21 13.53 5.76
C GLY A 98 -17.59 14.20 4.44
N ARG A 99 -16.70 14.21 3.42
CA ARG A 99 -16.96 14.75 2.08
C ARG A 99 -17.24 13.63 1.09
N ASP A 100 -18.07 13.90 0.10
CA ASP A 100 -18.19 13.07 -1.11
C ASP A 100 -17.06 13.42 -2.09
N PHE A 101 -15.83 13.09 -1.67
CA PHE A 101 -14.62 13.48 -2.39
C PHE A 101 -14.59 12.93 -3.82
N SER A 102 -15.18 11.76 -4.04
CA SER A 102 -15.25 11.13 -5.37
C SER A 102 -16.13 11.95 -6.32
N ALA A 103 -17.33 12.33 -5.89
CA ALA A 103 -18.27 13.13 -6.70
C ALA A 103 -17.75 14.57 -6.92
N ASP A 104 -17.23 15.21 -5.85
CA ASP A 104 -16.71 16.57 -5.95
C ASP A 104 -15.48 16.64 -6.88
N LEU A 105 -14.61 15.63 -6.84
CA LEU A 105 -13.46 15.54 -7.75
C LEU A 105 -13.91 15.26 -9.18
N ALA A 106 -14.90 14.39 -9.38
CA ALA A 106 -15.47 14.15 -10.71
C ALA A 106 -16.08 15.43 -11.30
N GLN A 107 -16.79 16.20 -10.50
CA GLN A 107 -17.33 17.50 -10.89
C GLN A 107 -16.24 18.53 -11.23
N ALA A 108 -15.20 18.63 -10.37
CA ALA A 108 -14.12 19.59 -10.56
C ALA A 108 -13.25 19.30 -11.80
N THR A 109 -13.05 18.03 -12.13
CA THR A 109 -12.17 17.59 -13.22
C THR A 109 -12.92 17.32 -14.54
N GLY A 110 -14.23 17.10 -14.49
CA GLY A 110 -15.03 16.63 -15.63
C GLY A 110 -14.68 15.19 -16.07
N ARG A 111 -14.08 14.38 -15.16
CA ARG A 111 -13.61 13.02 -15.43
C ARG A 111 -14.35 12.00 -14.57
N GLN A 112 -14.36 10.74 -14.99
CA GLN A 112 -14.73 9.66 -14.08
C GLN A 112 -13.63 9.46 -13.03
N VAL A 113 -14.03 9.22 -11.76
CA VAL A 113 -13.11 9.08 -10.63
C VAL A 113 -13.42 7.80 -9.86
N ARG A 114 -12.38 7.03 -9.54
CA ARG A 114 -12.42 5.95 -8.56
C ARG A 114 -11.43 6.25 -7.46
N VAL A 115 -11.88 6.09 -6.21
CA VAL A 115 -11.06 6.36 -5.02
C VAL A 115 -10.85 5.07 -4.26
N ALA A 116 -9.63 4.83 -3.78
CA ALA A 116 -9.30 3.73 -2.89
C ALA A 116 -8.32 4.18 -1.81
N ASN A 117 -8.21 3.37 -0.76
CA ASN A 117 -7.18 3.56 0.26
C ASN A 117 -5.77 3.37 -0.33
N ASP A 118 -4.77 4.06 0.22
CA ASP A 118 -3.37 4.01 -0.23
C ASP A 118 -2.76 2.61 -0.16
N ALA A 119 -3.04 1.83 0.89
CA ALA A 119 -2.58 0.44 1.00
C ALA A 119 -3.26 -0.49 -0.03
N ASN A 120 -4.51 -0.20 -0.39
CA ASN A 120 -5.20 -0.89 -1.48
C ASN A 120 -4.55 -0.57 -2.84
N CYS A 121 -4.21 0.70 -3.07
CA CYS A 121 -3.45 1.11 -4.26
C CYS A 121 -2.08 0.44 -4.30
N PHE A 122 -1.38 0.37 -3.16
CA PHE A 122 -0.11 -0.36 -3.05
C PHE A 122 -0.28 -1.83 -3.47
N ALA A 123 -1.27 -2.53 -2.92
CA ALA A 123 -1.52 -3.94 -3.24
C ALA A 123 -1.83 -4.15 -4.74
N LEU A 124 -2.64 -3.26 -5.35
CA LEU A 124 -2.91 -3.29 -6.80
C LEU A 124 -1.64 -3.10 -7.63
N SER A 125 -0.81 -2.12 -7.32
CA SER A 125 0.45 -1.89 -8.03
C SER A 125 1.32 -3.14 -8.02
N GLU A 126 1.54 -3.72 -6.85
CA GLU A 126 2.39 -4.88 -6.70
C GLU A 126 1.81 -6.16 -7.32
N ALA A 127 0.48 -6.25 -7.44
CA ALA A 127 -0.20 -7.35 -8.11
C ALA A 127 -0.22 -7.22 -9.64
N PHE A 128 -0.21 -6.00 -10.19
CA PHE A 128 -0.33 -5.81 -11.64
C PHE A 128 1.00 -5.76 -12.37
N ASP A 129 1.97 -5.00 -11.89
CA ASP A 129 3.27 -4.78 -12.54
C ASP A 129 4.46 -4.78 -11.57
N GLY A 130 4.18 -5.07 -10.29
CA GLY A 130 5.14 -5.08 -9.21
C GLY A 130 5.76 -6.45 -8.91
N ALA A 131 6.11 -6.66 -7.65
CA ALA A 131 6.83 -7.86 -7.19
C ALA A 131 6.00 -9.15 -7.25
N ALA A 132 4.66 -9.03 -7.28
CA ALA A 132 3.73 -10.16 -7.30
C ALA A 132 2.88 -10.24 -8.58
N ALA A 133 3.33 -9.65 -9.69
CA ALA A 133 2.58 -9.49 -10.94
C ALA A 133 2.03 -10.79 -11.56
N ALA A 134 2.59 -11.95 -11.24
CA ALA A 134 2.13 -13.25 -11.73
C ALA A 134 1.35 -14.05 -10.67
N SER A 135 1.07 -13.47 -9.50
CA SER A 135 0.45 -14.18 -8.39
C SER A 135 -1.08 -14.10 -8.47
N PRO A 136 -1.81 -15.23 -8.35
CA PRO A 136 -3.27 -15.24 -8.39
C PRO A 136 -3.92 -14.46 -7.25
N SER A 137 -3.27 -14.39 -6.08
CA SER A 137 -3.70 -13.58 -4.94
C SER A 137 -2.50 -12.93 -4.25
N VAL A 138 -2.66 -11.67 -3.87
CA VAL A 138 -1.62 -10.83 -3.27
C VAL A 138 -2.19 -10.13 -2.05
N PHE A 139 -1.47 -10.21 -0.94
CA PHE A 139 -1.72 -9.34 0.20
C PHE A 139 -0.59 -8.31 0.28
N GLY A 140 -0.91 -7.05 -0.03
CA GLY A 140 0.00 -5.93 0.14
C GLY A 140 0.04 -5.52 1.62
N VAL A 141 1.22 -5.36 2.17
CA VAL A 141 1.48 -4.98 3.57
C VAL A 141 2.31 -3.71 3.58
N ILE A 142 1.78 -2.62 4.09
CA ILE A 142 2.56 -1.40 4.35
C ILE A 142 2.94 -1.37 5.82
N ILE A 143 4.24 -1.30 6.10
CA ILE A 143 4.83 -1.13 7.44
C ILE A 143 5.75 0.10 7.42
N GLY A 144 5.21 1.21 7.88
CA GLY A 144 5.86 2.52 7.90
C GLY A 144 5.58 3.24 9.22
N THR A 145 5.07 4.47 9.16
CA THR A 145 4.57 5.21 10.34
C THR A 145 3.36 4.51 10.95
N GLY A 146 2.53 3.87 10.12
CA GLY A 146 1.44 3.00 10.53
C GLY A 146 1.57 1.61 9.90
N VAL A 147 0.50 0.82 10.02
CA VAL A 147 0.37 -0.52 9.44
C VAL A 147 -0.92 -0.60 8.65
N GLY A 148 -0.79 -0.79 7.35
CA GLY A 148 -1.92 -0.95 6.44
C GLY A 148 -1.82 -2.22 5.60
N GLY A 149 -2.89 -2.55 4.88
CA GLY A 149 -2.88 -3.66 3.94
C GLY A 149 -3.99 -3.58 2.90
N GLY A 150 -3.81 -4.36 1.83
CA GLY A 150 -4.80 -4.53 0.77
C GLY A 150 -4.75 -5.93 0.21
N LEU A 151 -5.89 -6.45 -0.20
CA LEU A 151 -6.03 -7.81 -0.75
C LEU A 151 -6.47 -7.73 -2.21
N VAL A 152 -5.72 -8.40 -3.08
CA VAL A 152 -6.03 -8.55 -4.51
C VAL A 152 -6.19 -10.03 -4.82
N ILE A 153 -7.29 -10.41 -5.45
CA ILE A 153 -7.59 -11.80 -5.86
C ILE A 153 -8.01 -11.78 -7.33
N GLY A 154 -7.36 -12.60 -8.16
CA GLY A 154 -7.68 -12.66 -9.60
C GLY A 154 -7.48 -11.31 -10.33
N GLY A 155 -6.63 -10.44 -9.82
CA GLY A 155 -6.41 -9.09 -10.35
C GLY A 155 -7.44 -8.05 -9.88
N GLU A 156 -8.35 -8.41 -8.98
CA GLU A 156 -9.37 -7.48 -8.46
C GLU A 156 -9.12 -7.16 -6.97
N LEU A 157 -9.30 -5.90 -6.62
CA LEU A 157 -9.19 -5.44 -5.24
C LEU A 157 -10.40 -5.91 -4.43
N VAL A 158 -10.15 -6.52 -3.29
CA VAL A 158 -11.19 -6.90 -2.34
C VAL A 158 -11.51 -5.70 -1.45
N HIS A 159 -12.68 -5.09 -1.66
CA HIS A 159 -13.14 -3.94 -0.86
C HIS A 159 -13.77 -4.37 0.47
N GLY A 160 -14.43 -5.53 0.50
CA GLY A 160 -15.25 -5.97 1.63
C GLY A 160 -16.59 -5.22 1.74
N ALA A 161 -17.51 -5.77 2.51
CA ALA A 161 -18.86 -5.21 2.68
C ALA A 161 -18.85 -3.81 3.35
N GLY A 162 -17.90 -3.59 4.25
CA GLY A 162 -17.70 -2.32 4.94
C GLY A 162 -16.65 -1.41 4.29
N GLY A 163 -16.02 -1.80 3.18
CA GLY A 163 -14.91 -1.05 2.58
C GLY A 163 -13.66 -1.00 3.47
N VAL A 164 -13.42 -2.02 4.29
CA VAL A 164 -12.32 -2.11 5.25
C VAL A 164 -11.55 -3.44 5.14
N ALA A 165 -11.65 -4.12 4.00
CA ALA A 165 -10.84 -5.31 3.77
C ALA A 165 -9.35 -4.92 3.76
N GLY A 166 -8.53 -5.67 4.47
CA GLY A 166 -7.10 -5.37 4.58
C GLY A 166 -6.70 -4.52 5.79
N GLU A 167 -7.63 -4.08 6.64
CA GLU A 167 -7.37 -3.30 7.87
C GLU A 167 -6.77 -4.15 9.00
N TRP A 168 -5.80 -5.01 8.68
CA TRP A 168 -5.14 -5.92 9.60
C TRP A 168 -4.29 -5.22 10.66
N GLY A 169 -3.89 -3.97 10.39
CA GLY A 169 -3.19 -3.12 11.35
C GLY A 169 -4.01 -2.81 12.60
N HIS A 170 -5.33 -2.97 12.54
CA HIS A 170 -6.26 -2.69 13.63
C HIS A 170 -6.86 -3.93 14.31
N ILE A 171 -6.39 -5.13 14.00
CA ILE A 171 -6.66 -6.31 14.83
C ILE A 171 -5.74 -6.31 16.06
N PRO A 172 -6.14 -6.90 17.20
CA PRO A 172 -5.25 -7.06 18.35
C PRO A 172 -4.03 -7.92 17.99
N LEU A 173 -2.87 -7.69 18.64
CA LEU A 173 -1.70 -8.54 18.48
C LEU A 173 -2.07 -10.02 18.72
N PRO A 174 -1.95 -10.89 17.69
CA PRO A 174 -2.31 -12.31 17.85
C PRO A 174 -1.31 -13.05 18.73
N TRP A 175 -1.80 -14.05 19.45
CA TRP A 175 -0.98 -14.90 20.33
C TRP A 175 -0.04 -14.07 21.22
N ALA A 176 -0.58 -12.96 21.77
CA ALA A 176 0.19 -12.05 22.61
C ALA A 176 0.76 -12.78 23.83
N GLU A 177 2.06 -12.61 24.04
CA GLU A 177 2.81 -13.18 25.17
C GLU A 177 2.63 -12.35 26.45
N ASP A 178 3.10 -12.89 27.58
CA ASP A 178 3.10 -12.17 28.84
C ASP A 178 3.93 -10.87 28.70
N GLY A 179 3.35 -9.74 29.13
CA GLY A 179 3.95 -8.41 28.98
C GLY A 179 3.64 -7.69 27.66
N GLU A 180 2.99 -8.32 26.68
CA GLU A 180 2.54 -7.68 25.43
C GLU A 180 1.08 -7.17 25.51
N ARG A 181 0.30 -7.59 26.50
CA ARG A 181 -1.07 -7.09 26.74
C ARG A 181 -1.03 -5.83 27.61
N LYS A 182 -0.58 -4.72 27.03
CA LYS A 182 -0.38 -3.45 27.75
C LYS A 182 -1.62 -2.58 27.80
N ALA A 183 -2.73 -2.99 27.18
CA ALA A 183 -3.95 -2.20 27.02
C ALA A 183 -3.69 -0.82 26.38
N GLN A 184 -2.65 -0.74 25.54
CA GLN A 184 -2.26 0.49 24.84
C GLN A 184 -3.34 0.93 23.88
N ARG A 185 -3.75 2.20 23.93
CA ARG A 185 -4.78 2.72 23.04
C ARG A 185 -4.21 3.01 21.65
N CYS A 186 -4.90 2.49 20.63
CA CYS A 186 -4.71 2.87 19.25
C CYS A 186 -5.59 4.08 18.90
N TRP A 187 -5.19 4.87 17.93
CA TRP A 187 -5.97 6.01 17.44
C TRP A 187 -7.37 5.61 16.91
N CYS A 188 -7.51 4.36 16.41
CA CYS A 188 -8.80 3.82 15.98
C CYS A 188 -9.81 3.57 17.13
N GLY A 189 -9.41 3.81 18.37
CA GLY A 189 -10.22 3.61 19.58
C GLY A 189 -10.09 2.22 20.21
N GLN A 190 -9.53 1.24 19.50
CA GLN A 190 -9.26 -0.12 20.03
C GLN A 190 -7.97 -0.15 20.85
N ARG A 191 -7.66 -1.34 21.40
CA ARG A 191 -6.46 -1.55 22.21
C ARG A 191 -5.56 -2.61 21.59
N ASP A 192 -4.25 -2.43 21.78
CA ASP A 192 -3.20 -3.38 21.42
C ASP A 192 -3.24 -3.81 19.92
N CYS A 193 -3.67 -2.90 19.05
CA CYS A 193 -3.68 -3.11 17.60
C CYS A 193 -2.29 -3.44 17.05
N MET A 194 -2.22 -4.25 16.01
CA MET A 194 -0.98 -4.63 15.32
C MET A 194 -0.10 -3.43 14.97
N GLU A 195 -0.69 -2.29 14.63
CA GLU A 195 0.05 -1.06 14.33
C GLU A 195 0.97 -0.61 15.48
N LEU A 196 0.53 -0.80 16.71
CA LEU A 196 1.32 -0.45 17.92
C LEU A 196 2.49 -1.41 18.17
N TRP A 197 2.61 -2.49 17.37
CA TRP A 197 3.63 -3.53 17.54
C TRP A 197 4.49 -3.74 16.30
N ALA A 198 3.96 -3.42 15.11
CA ALA A 198 4.58 -3.73 13.83
C ALA A 198 4.89 -2.49 12.95
N SER A 199 4.62 -1.27 13.42
CA SER A 199 5.07 -0.05 12.74
C SER A 199 6.53 0.29 13.07
N GLY A 200 7.14 1.22 12.32
CA GLY A 200 8.46 1.77 12.64
C GLY A 200 8.50 2.41 14.02
N PRO A 201 7.55 3.33 14.36
CA PRO A 201 7.43 3.88 15.71
C PRO A 201 7.23 2.84 16.81
N ALA A 202 6.63 1.69 16.50
CA ALA A 202 6.51 0.60 17.46
C ALA A 202 7.88 -0.02 17.82
N LEU A 203 8.76 -0.22 16.83
CA LEU A 203 10.15 -0.65 17.07
C LEU A 203 10.91 0.39 17.89
N GLU A 204 10.76 1.68 17.58
CA GLU A 204 11.38 2.79 18.32
C GLU A 204 10.94 2.81 19.79
N THR A 205 9.63 2.63 20.03
CA THR A 205 9.05 2.58 21.39
C THR A 205 9.52 1.34 22.16
N ASP A 206 9.63 0.18 21.50
CA ASP A 206 10.07 -1.07 22.12
C ASP A 206 11.55 -1.06 22.48
N TYR A 207 12.39 -0.45 21.65
CA TYR A 207 13.81 -0.27 21.92
C TYR A 207 14.05 0.80 22.98
N GLY A 208 13.31 1.92 22.92
CA GLY A 208 13.48 3.06 23.81
C GLY A 208 14.56 4.05 23.37
N GLU A 209 15.08 4.83 24.32
CA GLU A 209 16.20 5.79 24.14
C GLU A 209 15.97 6.91 23.09
N GLY A 210 14.76 7.01 22.51
CA GLY A 210 14.45 8.02 21.45
C GLY A 210 15.16 7.76 20.11
N VAL A 211 15.67 6.55 19.91
CA VAL A 211 16.39 6.16 18.69
C VAL A 211 15.40 5.80 17.59
N ARG A 212 15.67 6.23 16.35
CA ARG A 212 14.82 5.97 15.18
C ARG A 212 15.05 4.56 14.63
N ALA A 213 14.02 3.99 14.03
CA ALA A 213 14.02 2.62 13.52
C ALA A 213 15.23 2.29 12.61
N PRO A 214 15.65 3.12 11.63
CA PRO A 214 16.83 2.82 10.83
C PRO A 214 18.10 2.68 11.65
N GLU A 215 18.31 3.53 12.66
CA GLU A 215 19.48 3.46 13.52
C GLU A 215 19.45 2.23 14.43
N ILE A 216 18.25 1.80 14.90
CA ILE A 216 18.11 0.55 15.66
C ILE A 216 18.54 -0.64 14.81
N ILE A 217 18.14 -0.68 13.55
CA ILE A 217 18.56 -1.73 12.61
C ILE A 217 20.07 -1.73 12.40
N ASP A 218 20.69 -0.56 12.22
CA ASP A 218 22.14 -0.45 12.06
C ASP A 218 22.88 -0.90 13.32
N ARG A 219 22.37 -0.58 14.51
CA ARG A 219 22.92 -1.05 15.80
C ARG A 219 22.78 -2.58 15.95
N ALA A 220 21.67 -3.16 15.52
CA ALA A 220 21.48 -4.62 15.52
C ALA A 220 22.48 -5.30 14.58
N ARG A 221 22.69 -4.76 13.37
CA ARG A 221 23.69 -5.24 12.41
C ARG A 221 25.12 -5.13 12.94
N ALA A 222 25.37 -4.14 13.79
CA ALA A 222 26.66 -3.98 14.51
C ALA A 222 26.82 -4.91 15.72
N GLY A 223 25.86 -5.80 16.01
CA GLY A 223 25.90 -6.77 17.10
C GLY A 223 25.54 -6.19 18.47
N GLN A 224 24.83 -5.06 18.53
CA GLN A 224 24.34 -4.52 19.79
C GLN A 224 23.19 -5.37 20.33
N ALA A 225 23.41 -6.11 21.41
CA ALA A 225 22.46 -7.09 21.93
C ALA A 225 21.06 -6.52 22.23
N ALA A 226 20.96 -5.28 22.71
CA ALA A 226 19.64 -4.65 22.97
C ALA A 226 18.87 -4.39 21.68
N ALA A 227 19.56 -3.97 20.61
CA ALA A 227 18.96 -3.71 19.30
C ALA A 227 18.59 -5.02 18.60
N GLU A 228 19.42 -6.05 18.67
CA GLU A 228 19.10 -7.39 18.19
C GLU A 228 17.84 -7.94 18.88
N ALA A 229 17.78 -7.86 20.20
CA ALA A 229 16.61 -8.32 20.97
C ALA A 229 15.33 -7.54 20.60
N ALA A 230 15.41 -6.23 20.31
CA ALA A 230 14.27 -5.45 19.85
C ALA A 230 13.82 -5.87 18.44
N LEU A 231 14.77 -6.12 17.54
CA LEU A 231 14.48 -6.63 16.20
C LEU A 231 13.85 -8.04 16.25
N ASP A 232 14.34 -8.92 17.13
CA ASP A 232 13.77 -10.26 17.30
C ASP A 232 12.32 -10.21 17.78
N ARG A 233 12.01 -9.35 18.75
CA ARG A 233 10.62 -9.13 19.19
C ARG A 233 9.76 -8.55 18.08
N TYR A 234 10.28 -7.59 17.31
CA TYR A 234 9.58 -7.01 16.17
C TYR A 234 9.24 -8.07 15.11
N VAL A 235 10.21 -8.90 14.73
CA VAL A 235 10.03 -10.01 13.79
C VAL A 235 8.99 -11.01 14.29
N SER A 236 9.05 -11.38 15.58
CA SER A 236 8.06 -12.28 16.21
C SER A 236 6.64 -11.73 16.09
N ARG A 237 6.43 -10.46 16.47
CA ARG A 237 5.11 -9.81 16.44
C ARG A 237 4.57 -9.66 15.01
N LEU A 238 5.41 -9.20 14.09
CA LEU A 238 5.06 -9.11 12.68
C LEU A 238 4.72 -10.49 12.10
N GLY A 239 5.52 -11.51 12.39
CA GLY A 239 5.30 -12.87 11.97
C GLY A 239 3.96 -13.44 12.44
N ARG A 240 3.56 -13.19 13.69
CA ARG A 240 2.24 -13.58 14.22
C ARG A 240 1.09 -12.91 13.47
N GLY A 241 1.21 -11.61 13.20
CA GLY A 241 0.21 -10.89 12.40
C GLY A 241 0.09 -11.43 10.97
N LEU A 242 1.22 -11.68 10.30
CA LEU A 242 1.22 -12.25 8.95
C LEU A 242 0.70 -13.70 8.93
N ALA A 243 0.92 -14.48 9.99
CA ALA A 243 0.35 -15.83 10.10
C ALA A 243 -1.19 -15.80 10.13
N VAL A 244 -1.81 -14.79 10.76
CA VAL A 244 -3.28 -14.61 10.69
C VAL A 244 -3.73 -14.38 9.25
N ILE A 245 -3.01 -13.55 8.49
CA ILE A 245 -3.31 -13.30 7.08
C ILE A 245 -3.23 -14.60 6.27
N CYS A 246 -2.17 -15.40 6.48
CA CYS A 246 -2.03 -16.69 5.82
C CYS A 246 -3.16 -17.67 6.20
N ASN A 247 -3.52 -17.75 7.48
CA ASN A 247 -4.58 -18.67 7.94
C ASN A 247 -5.99 -18.26 7.46
N LEU A 248 -6.22 -16.98 7.13
CA LEU A 248 -7.53 -16.48 6.70
C LEU A 248 -7.67 -16.38 5.18
N PHE A 249 -6.61 -15.97 4.47
CA PHE A 249 -6.67 -15.65 3.04
C PHE A 249 -5.76 -16.53 2.18
N ASP A 250 -4.74 -17.15 2.79
CA ASP A 250 -3.73 -17.98 2.11
C ASP A 250 -3.25 -17.35 0.78
N PRO A 251 -2.72 -16.11 0.81
CA PRO A 251 -2.32 -15.41 -0.40
C PRO A 251 -1.08 -16.08 -1.00
N HIS A 252 -0.98 -16.13 -2.34
CA HIS A 252 0.21 -16.63 -3.03
C HIS A 252 1.45 -15.78 -2.76
N ALA A 253 1.25 -14.47 -2.57
CA ALA A 253 2.34 -13.56 -2.22
C ALA A 253 1.89 -12.53 -1.17
N ILE A 254 2.78 -12.27 -0.22
CA ILE A 254 2.73 -11.13 0.70
C ILE A 254 3.83 -10.17 0.26
N VAL A 255 3.45 -8.96 -0.13
CA VAL A 255 4.40 -7.93 -0.56
C VAL A 255 4.56 -6.91 0.54
N LEU A 256 5.78 -6.74 1.04
CA LEU A 256 6.09 -5.74 2.07
C LEU A 256 6.45 -4.40 1.42
N GLY A 257 5.84 -3.33 1.92
CA GLY A 257 6.08 -1.94 1.56
C GLY A 257 6.23 -1.05 2.80
N GLY A 258 6.48 0.23 2.58
CA GLY A 258 6.80 1.19 3.64
C GLY A 258 8.25 1.11 4.11
N GLY A 259 8.66 2.00 5.01
CA GLY A 259 10.05 2.14 5.42
C GLY A 259 10.68 0.88 6.01
N MET A 260 9.90 0.10 6.76
CA MET A 260 10.39 -1.15 7.36
C MET A 260 10.61 -2.27 6.33
N SER A 261 10.02 -2.20 5.14
CA SER A 261 10.27 -3.17 4.08
C SER A 261 11.71 -3.15 3.55
N ASN A 262 12.50 -2.13 3.90
CA ASN A 262 13.93 -2.04 3.55
C ASN A 262 14.84 -2.82 4.49
N VAL A 263 14.30 -3.45 5.51
CA VAL A 263 15.04 -4.29 6.47
C VAL A 263 15.15 -5.70 5.89
N ASP A 264 16.35 -6.09 5.43
CA ASP A 264 16.60 -7.38 4.77
C ASP A 264 16.31 -8.57 5.68
N GLU A 265 16.60 -8.43 6.96
CA GLU A 265 16.38 -9.42 8.01
C GLU A 265 14.91 -9.87 8.12
N LEU A 266 13.96 -9.04 7.69
CA LEU A 266 12.55 -9.44 7.67
C LEU A 266 12.30 -10.59 6.69
N TYR A 267 12.90 -10.55 5.50
CA TYR A 267 12.70 -11.58 4.46
C TYR A 267 13.35 -12.91 4.84
N GLU A 268 14.43 -12.85 5.60
CA GLU A 268 15.14 -14.03 6.08
C GLU A 268 14.45 -14.69 7.28
N ARG A 269 13.92 -13.88 8.23
CA ARG A 269 13.45 -14.35 9.53
C ARG A 269 11.94 -14.60 9.61
N LEU A 270 11.12 -13.85 8.86
CA LEU A 270 9.66 -13.97 8.93
C LEU A 270 9.13 -15.37 8.61
N PRO A 271 9.65 -16.12 7.60
CA PRO A 271 9.14 -17.47 7.35
C PRO A 271 9.29 -18.40 8.57
N ALA A 272 10.39 -18.29 9.29
CA ALA A 272 10.61 -19.07 10.51
C ALA A 272 9.73 -18.58 11.68
N ALA A 273 9.58 -17.25 11.82
CA ALA A 273 8.77 -16.65 12.88
C ALA A 273 7.26 -16.93 12.72
N MET A 274 6.78 -17.07 11.48
CA MET A 274 5.38 -17.40 11.18
C MET A 274 5.05 -18.89 11.40
N LYS A 275 6.01 -19.77 11.12
CA LYS A 275 5.80 -21.23 11.07
C LYS A 275 5.04 -21.82 12.28
N PRO A 276 5.32 -21.45 13.54
CA PRO A 276 4.60 -22.01 14.68
C PRO A 276 3.09 -21.69 14.73
N TYR A 277 2.67 -20.67 13.98
CA TYR A 277 1.31 -20.12 14.00
C TYR A 277 0.51 -20.46 12.74
N LEU A 278 1.14 -21.11 11.75
CA LEU A 278 0.47 -21.51 10.52
C LEU A 278 -0.26 -22.84 10.68
N PHE A 279 -1.45 -22.92 10.14
CA PHE A 279 -2.24 -24.17 10.15
C PHE A 279 -1.70 -25.23 9.16
N THR A 280 -0.85 -24.82 8.22
CA THR A 280 -0.23 -25.71 7.24
C THR A 280 1.16 -26.16 7.67
N ASP A 281 1.53 -27.40 7.35
CA ASP A 281 2.88 -27.95 7.52
C ASP A 281 3.86 -27.52 6.41
N LYS A 282 3.33 -27.07 5.28
CA LYS A 282 4.07 -26.67 4.08
C LYS A 282 3.62 -25.30 3.57
N PRO A 283 4.00 -24.20 4.24
CA PRO A 283 3.65 -22.87 3.79
C PRO A 283 4.25 -22.60 2.40
N ALA A 284 3.40 -22.14 1.47
CA ALA A 284 3.78 -21.80 0.10
C ALA A 284 3.74 -20.29 -0.16
N ASN A 285 3.35 -19.50 0.84
CA ASN A 285 3.26 -18.04 0.73
C ASN A 285 4.64 -17.42 0.52
N LYS A 286 4.79 -16.63 -0.54
CA LYS A 286 6.04 -15.89 -0.80
C LYS A 286 5.99 -14.56 -0.08
N ILE A 287 7.02 -14.24 0.70
CA ILE A 287 7.20 -12.89 1.29
C ILE A 287 8.24 -12.18 0.44
N VAL A 288 7.84 -11.09 -0.21
CA VAL A 288 8.70 -10.37 -1.16
C VAL A 288 8.71 -8.87 -0.89
N ARG A 289 9.83 -8.24 -1.26
CA ARG A 289 9.96 -6.78 -1.22
C ARG A 289 9.15 -6.16 -2.36
N ASN A 290 8.55 -5.00 -2.10
CA ASN A 290 7.91 -4.21 -3.14
C ASN A 290 8.90 -3.80 -4.24
N LYS A 291 8.37 -3.64 -5.46
CA LYS A 291 9.17 -3.29 -6.63
C LYS A 291 9.26 -1.78 -6.87
N HIS A 292 8.17 -1.05 -6.60
CA HIS A 292 8.03 0.33 -7.03
C HIS A 292 8.29 1.36 -5.93
N GLY A 293 8.50 0.92 -4.68
CA GLY A 293 8.78 1.82 -3.56
C GLY A 293 7.67 2.86 -3.36
N ASP A 294 8.06 4.12 -3.22
CA ASP A 294 7.15 5.26 -3.02
C ASP A 294 6.20 5.52 -4.21
N ALA A 295 6.46 4.94 -5.37
CA ALA A 295 5.60 5.09 -6.54
C ALA A 295 4.45 4.07 -6.57
N SER A 296 4.42 3.07 -5.69
CA SER A 296 3.37 2.03 -5.69
C SER A 296 1.98 2.61 -5.48
N GLY A 297 1.83 3.63 -4.63
CA GLY A 297 0.53 4.28 -4.38
C GLY A 297 -0.07 4.89 -5.66
N VAL A 298 0.66 5.78 -6.32
CA VAL A 298 0.19 6.46 -7.55
C VAL A 298 0.00 5.49 -8.72
N ARG A 299 0.86 4.47 -8.82
CA ARG A 299 0.72 3.41 -9.85
C ARG A 299 -0.53 2.58 -9.61
N GLY A 300 -0.75 2.12 -8.38
CA GLY A 300 -1.94 1.36 -8.00
C GLY A 300 -3.23 2.14 -8.16
N ALA A 301 -3.20 3.43 -7.90
CA ALA A 301 -4.32 4.30 -8.20
C ALA A 301 -4.69 4.25 -9.70
N ALA A 302 -3.71 4.29 -10.61
CA ALA A 302 -3.96 4.14 -12.04
C ALA A 302 -4.57 2.77 -12.41
N TRP A 303 -4.30 1.72 -11.64
CA TRP A 303 -4.86 0.38 -11.85
C TRP A 303 -6.28 0.19 -11.28
N LEU A 304 -6.89 1.20 -10.64
CA LEU A 304 -8.28 1.13 -10.18
C LEU A 304 -9.29 1.01 -11.33
N TRP A 305 -8.90 1.32 -12.55
CA TRP A 305 -9.72 1.13 -13.74
C TRP A 305 -9.33 -0.18 -14.44
N PRO A 306 -10.32 -1.01 -14.83
CA PRO A 306 -10.06 -2.27 -15.51
C PRO A 306 -9.31 -2.08 -16.84
N ARG A 307 -8.69 -3.17 -17.30
CA ARG A 307 -8.02 -3.22 -18.61
C ARG A 307 -9.01 -3.13 -19.77
#